data_b6265eba9501eec2616089bc4c60ca62
#
_entry.id   b6265eba9501eec2616089bc4c60ca62
#
_cell.length_a   1.000
_cell.length_b   1.000
_cell.length_c   1.000
_cell.angle_alpha   90.00
_cell.angle_beta   90.00
_cell.angle_gamma   90.00
#
_symmetry.space_group_name_H-M   'P 1'
#
loop_
_entity.id
_entity.type
_entity.pdbx_description
1 polymer ?
#
loop_
_entity_poly.entity_id
_entity_poly.type
_entity_poly.pdbx_seq_one_letter_code
_entity_poly.pdbx_strand_id
1 'polypeptide(L)'
;MTTKVDIVNSGATRAEYIEVEPNVKLHISDGGEGRPIVLIHGWLLSDEMYEYQYNDLIKNKFRVIGITLRGFGKSDKPYGNYNYDVHALDIKRVLDILEINDAVLVGFSMGGAIAVRYLSIYSGAHVSKLVLAGAAVPLWTNRKDFPYNLNQSSVDDLIILNYTDRPKLLNYFARIFSATPTSLNKGIGNWLKGIGLSASSYATAHCLVALRDTDLREDLVKIKMATLIMHGKKDKICSFDLALQTNAGIANSQLVAFEESGHSLFLEESEKFNDELIKFAGK
;
A
#
# COMPACT_ATOMS: atom_id res chain seq x y z
N MET A 1 -21.14 -30.36 5.41
CA MET A 1 -21.85 -29.23 4.81
C MET A 1 -20.99 -28.75 3.65
N THR A 2 -21.41 -28.95 2.42
CA THR A 2 -20.71 -28.48 1.21
C THR A 2 -21.00 -26.99 1.08
N THR A 3 -20.02 -26.16 1.34
CA THR A 3 -20.10 -24.71 1.07
C THR A 3 -20.26 -24.54 -0.45
N LYS A 4 -21.44 -24.11 -0.91
CA LYS A 4 -21.62 -23.65 -2.28
C LYS A 4 -20.76 -22.42 -2.48
N VAL A 5 -19.76 -22.53 -3.33
CA VAL A 5 -19.00 -21.38 -3.83
C VAL A 5 -19.83 -20.75 -4.95
N ASP A 6 -20.50 -19.65 -4.67
CA ASP A 6 -21.16 -18.86 -5.69
C ASP A 6 -20.11 -18.08 -6.49
N ILE A 7 -19.82 -18.57 -7.70
CA ILE A 7 -19.01 -17.82 -8.66
C ILE A 7 -19.88 -16.68 -9.19
N VAL A 8 -19.67 -15.49 -8.65
CA VAL A 8 -20.31 -14.29 -9.16
C VAL A 8 -19.66 -13.93 -10.49
N ASN A 9 -20.43 -13.93 -11.56
CA ASN A 9 -20.04 -13.39 -12.87
C ASN A 9 -20.03 -11.85 -12.77
N SER A 10 -19.10 -11.30 -12.01
CA SER A 10 -18.80 -9.87 -11.96
C SER A 10 -17.83 -9.58 -13.10
N GLY A 11 -18.13 -8.61 -13.93
CA GLY A 11 -17.43 -8.26 -15.16
C GLY A 11 -15.91 -8.45 -15.07
N ALA A 12 -15.33 -8.95 -16.16
CA ALA A 12 -13.92 -9.34 -16.21
C ALA A 12 -13.01 -8.21 -15.68
N THR A 13 -12.12 -8.53 -14.76
CA THR A 13 -11.03 -7.63 -14.37
C THR A 13 -10.21 -7.35 -15.62
N ARG A 14 -10.12 -6.09 -16.02
CA ARG A 14 -9.35 -5.65 -17.17
C ARG A 14 -7.97 -5.26 -16.69
N ALA A 15 -6.93 -5.83 -17.29
CA ALA A 15 -5.58 -5.31 -17.14
C ALA A 15 -5.37 -4.24 -18.21
N GLU A 16 -5.05 -3.04 -17.78
CA GLU A 16 -4.79 -1.90 -18.67
C GLU A 16 -3.42 -1.32 -18.39
N TYR A 17 -2.85 -0.64 -19.39
CA TYR A 17 -1.61 0.11 -19.26
C TYR A 17 -1.91 1.59 -19.50
N ILE A 18 -1.65 2.40 -18.48
CA ILE A 18 -1.84 3.86 -18.54
C ILE A 18 -0.47 4.54 -18.64
N GLU A 19 -0.27 5.34 -19.68
CA GLU A 19 0.93 6.15 -19.84
C GLU A 19 0.86 7.38 -18.94
N VAL A 20 1.72 7.41 -17.91
CA VAL A 20 1.76 8.49 -16.91
C VAL A 20 2.80 9.57 -17.24
N GLU A 21 3.76 9.27 -18.09
CA GLU A 21 4.69 10.22 -18.71
C GLU A 21 5.22 9.58 -20.01
N PRO A 22 5.88 10.32 -20.92
CA PRO A 22 6.38 9.75 -22.17
C PRO A 22 7.23 8.50 -21.93
N ASN A 23 6.82 7.37 -22.51
CA ASN A 23 7.45 6.05 -22.39
C ASN A 23 7.43 5.43 -20.98
N VAL A 24 6.53 5.84 -20.07
CA VAL A 24 6.31 5.19 -18.79
C VAL A 24 4.86 4.82 -18.62
N LYS A 25 4.58 3.52 -18.62
CA LYS A 25 3.24 2.96 -18.46
C LYS A 25 3.12 2.19 -17.14
N LEU A 26 2.05 2.45 -16.44
CA LEU A 26 1.68 1.69 -15.25
C LEU A 26 0.66 0.61 -15.60
N HIS A 27 0.84 -0.54 -15.02
CA HIS A 27 -0.14 -1.62 -15.06
C HIS A 27 -1.26 -1.33 -14.07
N ILE A 28 -2.49 -1.43 -14.53
CA ILE A 28 -3.71 -1.19 -13.76
C ILE A 28 -4.59 -2.43 -13.85
N SER A 29 -5.04 -2.94 -12.71
CA SER A 29 -6.11 -3.93 -12.63
C SER A 29 -7.40 -3.20 -12.27
N ASP A 30 -8.42 -3.27 -13.14
CA ASP A 30 -9.71 -2.58 -12.96
C ASP A 30 -10.86 -3.56 -13.11
N GLY A 31 -11.71 -3.66 -12.12
CA GLY A 31 -12.83 -4.60 -12.13
C GLY A 31 -13.98 -4.19 -11.22
N GLY A 32 -15.15 -4.79 -11.48
CA GLY A 32 -16.37 -4.45 -10.75
C GLY A 32 -17.01 -3.13 -11.19
N GLU A 33 -18.03 -2.74 -10.46
CA GLU A 33 -18.84 -1.53 -10.72
C GLU A 33 -19.22 -0.86 -9.39
N GLY A 34 -19.51 0.43 -9.41
CA GLY A 34 -19.93 1.22 -8.26
C GLY A 34 -18.85 2.19 -7.76
N ARG A 35 -18.86 2.50 -6.47
CA ARG A 35 -17.90 3.44 -5.88
C ARG A 35 -16.46 2.95 -6.05
N PRO A 36 -15.54 3.78 -6.55
CA PRO A 36 -14.17 3.35 -6.77
C PRO A 36 -13.41 3.15 -5.44
N ILE A 37 -12.71 2.01 -5.34
CA ILE A 37 -11.68 1.75 -4.34
C ILE A 37 -10.36 1.62 -5.08
N VAL A 38 -9.44 2.55 -4.82
CA VAL A 38 -8.11 2.59 -5.46
C VAL A 38 -7.09 2.02 -4.49
N LEU A 39 -6.40 0.96 -4.89
CA LEU A 39 -5.45 0.21 -4.06
C LEU A 39 -4.02 0.51 -4.46
N ILE A 40 -3.22 1.04 -3.52
CA ILE A 40 -1.79 1.33 -3.70
C ILE A 40 -0.97 0.38 -2.83
N HIS A 41 -0.14 -0.43 -3.47
CA HIS A 41 0.68 -1.45 -2.81
C HIS A 41 1.87 -0.88 -2.02
N GLY A 42 2.45 -1.71 -1.15
CA GLY A 42 3.66 -1.40 -0.40
C GLY A 42 4.96 -1.67 -1.18
N TRP A 43 6.08 -1.29 -0.56
CA TRP A 43 7.42 -1.54 -1.09
C TRP A 43 7.65 -3.03 -1.36
N LEU A 44 8.33 -3.34 -2.45
CA LEU A 44 8.60 -4.64 -3.06
C LEU A 44 7.42 -5.30 -3.77
N LEU A 45 6.17 -4.97 -3.46
CA LEU A 45 5.01 -5.68 -3.97
C LEU A 45 4.46 -5.05 -5.26
N SER A 46 3.31 -5.52 -5.71
CA SER A 46 2.49 -4.97 -6.79
C SER A 46 1.02 -5.03 -6.38
N ASP A 47 0.12 -4.54 -7.23
CA ASP A 47 -1.33 -4.67 -7.02
C ASP A 47 -1.79 -6.13 -6.84
N GLU A 48 -1.04 -7.10 -7.37
CA GLU A 48 -1.32 -8.54 -7.21
C GLU A 48 -1.42 -8.97 -5.74
N MET A 49 -0.78 -8.24 -4.80
CA MET A 49 -0.89 -8.53 -3.37
C MET A 49 -2.32 -8.51 -2.82
N TYR A 50 -3.21 -7.79 -3.48
CA TYR A 50 -4.60 -7.59 -3.06
C TYR A 50 -5.58 -8.63 -3.62
N GLU A 51 -5.12 -9.76 -4.14
CA GLU A 51 -5.97 -10.78 -4.78
C GLU A 51 -7.19 -11.17 -3.93
N TYR A 52 -7.00 -11.34 -2.61
CA TYR A 52 -8.09 -11.70 -1.70
C TYR A 52 -9.05 -10.53 -1.41
N GLN A 53 -8.59 -9.29 -1.52
CA GLN A 53 -9.41 -8.08 -1.38
C GLN A 53 -10.27 -7.85 -2.62
N TYR A 54 -9.72 -8.06 -3.83
CA TYR A 54 -10.45 -7.85 -5.08
C TYR A 54 -11.78 -8.58 -5.10
N ASN A 55 -11.78 -9.88 -4.79
CA ASN A 55 -12.96 -10.71 -4.85
C ASN A 55 -14.09 -10.22 -3.93
N ASP A 56 -13.75 -9.89 -2.69
CA ASP A 56 -14.75 -9.47 -1.70
C ASP A 56 -15.28 -8.06 -1.97
N LEU A 57 -14.42 -7.15 -2.40
CA LEU A 57 -14.82 -5.79 -2.74
C LEU A 57 -15.74 -5.77 -3.97
N ILE A 58 -15.43 -6.55 -5.01
CA ILE A 58 -16.29 -6.65 -6.22
C ILE A 58 -17.64 -7.28 -5.89
N LYS A 59 -17.68 -8.35 -5.06
CA LYS A 59 -18.93 -8.92 -4.56
C LYS A 59 -19.80 -7.91 -3.82
N ASN A 60 -19.18 -6.97 -3.13
CA ASN A 60 -19.84 -5.90 -2.40
C ASN A 60 -20.12 -4.64 -3.26
N LYS A 61 -20.09 -4.79 -4.59
CA LYS A 61 -20.48 -3.75 -5.54
C LYS A 61 -19.60 -2.51 -5.53
N PHE A 62 -18.28 -2.69 -5.35
CA PHE A 62 -17.28 -1.67 -5.58
C PHE A 62 -16.58 -1.87 -6.92
N ARG A 63 -16.20 -0.77 -7.57
CA ARG A 63 -15.19 -0.79 -8.63
C ARG A 63 -13.82 -0.80 -7.97
N VAL A 64 -13.00 -1.78 -8.23
CA VAL A 64 -11.69 -1.95 -7.59
C VAL A 64 -10.59 -1.70 -8.61
N ILE A 65 -9.73 -0.74 -8.31
CA ILE A 65 -8.66 -0.28 -9.19
C ILE A 65 -7.34 -0.47 -8.45
N GLY A 66 -6.55 -1.46 -8.85
CA GLY A 66 -5.19 -1.66 -8.34
C GLY A 66 -4.18 -0.98 -9.23
N ILE A 67 -3.33 -0.14 -8.65
CA ILE A 67 -2.26 0.53 -9.36
C ILE A 67 -0.94 -0.13 -8.98
N THR A 68 -0.27 -0.75 -9.96
CA THR A 68 1.13 -1.13 -9.80
C THR A 68 2.01 0.08 -10.04
N LEU A 69 2.74 0.51 -9.02
CA LEU A 69 3.64 1.68 -9.09
C LEU A 69 4.77 1.45 -10.09
N ARG A 70 5.31 2.54 -10.69
CA ARG A 70 6.52 2.46 -11.52
C ARG A 70 7.65 1.72 -10.78
N GLY A 71 8.42 0.94 -11.50
CA GLY A 71 9.52 0.15 -10.93
C GLY A 71 9.11 -1.22 -10.38
N PHE A 72 7.82 -1.52 -10.27
CA PHE A 72 7.28 -2.73 -9.65
C PHE A 72 6.43 -3.56 -10.63
N GLY A 73 6.27 -4.84 -10.31
CA GLY A 73 5.40 -5.76 -11.03
C GLY A 73 5.50 -5.65 -12.55
N LYS A 74 4.36 -5.45 -13.19
CA LYS A 74 4.20 -5.34 -14.65
C LYS A 74 4.35 -3.90 -15.18
N SER A 75 4.46 -2.89 -14.30
CA SER A 75 4.72 -1.50 -14.70
C SER A 75 6.13 -1.29 -15.23
N ASP A 76 6.29 -0.24 -16.05
CA ASP A 76 7.61 0.16 -16.54
C ASP A 76 8.57 0.53 -15.39
N LYS A 77 9.87 0.33 -15.66
CA LYS A 77 10.94 0.47 -14.67
C LYS A 77 11.99 1.49 -15.13
N PRO A 78 11.59 2.77 -15.35
CA PRO A 78 12.51 3.78 -15.85
C PRO A 78 13.64 4.05 -14.86
N TYR A 79 14.81 4.44 -15.36
CA TYR A 79 15.81 5.10 -14.53
C TYR A 79 15.37 6.54 -14.26
N GLY A 80 15.36 6.95 -12.98
CA GLY A 80 14.89 8.29 -12.60
C GLY A 80 14.56 8.41 -11.12
N ASN A 81 13.69 9.34 -10.79
CA ASN A 81 13.26 9.58 -9.42
C ASN A 81 12.12 8.63 -9.02
N TYR A 82 12.18 8.17 -7.77
CA TYR A 82 11.19 7.31 -7.12
C TYR A 82 10.77 7.89 -5.77
N ASN A 83 10.80 9.22 -5.63
CA ASN A 83 10.29 9.89 -4.45
C ASN A 83 8.74 9.90 -4.44
N TYR A 84 8.15 10.26 -3.32
CA TYR A 84 6.70 10.25 -3.18
C TYR A 84 5.98 11.26 -4.08
N ASP A 85 6.64 12.35 -4.48
CA ASP A 85 6.05 13.35 -5.39
C ASP A 85 5.82 12.76 -6.77
N VAL A 86 6.79 11.98 -7.28
CA VAL A 86 6.69 11.30 -8.57
C VAL A 86 5.58 10.24 -8.53
N HIS A 87 5.53 9.42 -7.48
CA HIS A 87 4.47 8.43 -7.34
C HIS A 87 3.09 9.08 -7.16
N ALA A 88 3.00 10.19 -6.43
CA ALA A 88 1.76 10.95 -6.26
C ALA A 88 1.28 11.54 -7.61
N LEU A 89 2.20 12.04 -8.44
CA LEU A 89 1.87 12.51 -9.78
C LEU A 89 1.38 11.38 -10.68
N ASP A 90 1.99 10.21 -10.60
CA ASP A 90 1.54 9.03 -11.34
C ASP A 90 0.10 8.65 -10.98
N ILE A 91 -0.20 8.58 -9.68
CA ILE A 91 -1.55 8.31 -9.19
C ILE A 91 -2.51 9.38 -9.73
N LYS A 92 -2.13 10.67 -9.66
CA LYS A 92 -2.97 11.77 -10.17
C LYS A 92 -3.32 11.55 -11.66
N ARG A 93 -2.34 11.21 -12.48
CA ARG A 93 -2.54 10.96 -13.92
C ARG A 93 -3.43 9.75 -14.19
N VAL A 94 -3.26 8.66 -13.43
CA VAL A 94 -4.12 7.49 -13.55
C VAL A 94 -5.57 7.87 -13.21
N LEU A 95 -5.81 8.58 -12.10
CA LEU A 95 -7.15 8.97 -11.70
C LEU A 95 -7.79 9.98 -12.68
N ASP A 96 -7.00 10.88 -13.26
CA ASP A 96 -7.46 11.81 -14.32
C ASP A 96 -7.89 11.05 -15.58
N ILE A 97 -7.06 10.11 -16.07
CA ILE A 97 -7.30 9.38 -17.33
C ILE A 97 -8.49 8.43 -17.18
N LEU A 98 -8.65 7.80 -16.00
CA LEU A 98 -9.80 6.93 -15.71
C LEU A 98 -11.07 7.71 -15.29
N GLU A 99 -11.00 9.04 -15.25
CA GLU A 99 -12.09 9.94 -14.83
C GLU A 99 -12.68 9.54 -13.47
N ILE A 100 -11.83 9.12 -12.55
CA ILE A 100 -12.24 8.66 -11.22
C ILE A 100 -12.71 9.85 -10.38
N ASN A 101 -13.83 9.67 -9.69
CA ASN A 101 -14.36 10.63 -8.73
C ASN A 101 -14.88 9.90 -7.49
N ASP A 102 -14.91 10.57 -6.34
CA ASP A 102 -15.42 10.04 -5.07
C ASP A 102 -14.74 8.72 -4.62
N ALA A 103 -13.44 8.56 -4.93
CA ALA A 103 -12.72 7.35 -4.61
C ALA A 103 -12.43 7.18 -3.11
N VAL A 104 -12.37 5.93 -2.67
CA VAL A 104 -11.70 5.52 -1.44
C VAL A 104 -10.27 5.15 -1.80
N LEU A 105 -9.29 5.96 -1.38
CA LEU A 105 -7.87 5.67 -1.63
C LEU A 105 -7.32 4.82 -0.50
N VAL A 106 -6.84 3.63 -0.83
CA VAL A 106 -6.25 2.67 0.12
C VAL A 106 -4.76 2.58 -0.13
N GLY A 107 -3.95 2.94 0.86
CA GLY A 107 -2.50 2.84 0.78
C GLY A 107 -1.95 1.87 1.83
N PHE A 108 -1.24 0.83 1.37
CA PHE A 108 -0.54 -0.11 2.24
C PHE A 108 0.93 0.28 2.39
N SER A 109 1.44 0.32 3.62
CA SER A 109 2.86 0.54 3.91
C SER A 109 3.40 1.80 3.22
N MET A 110 4.39 1.69 2.32
CA MET A 110 4.87 2.77 1.45
C MET A 110 3.74 3.40 0.63
N GLY A 111 2.79 2.60 0.14
CA GLY A 111 1.61 3.13 -0.56
C GLY A 111 0.75 4.06 0.28
N GLY A 112 0.73 3.86 1.61
CA GLY A 112 0.10 4.78 2.56
C GLY A 112 0.83 6.13 2.64
N ALA A 113 2.16 6.11 2.65
CA ALA A 113 2.98 7.33 2.62
C ALA A 113 2.77 8.12 1.31
N ILE A 114 2.73 7.41 0.18
CA ILE A 114 2.42 8.00 -1.13
C ILE A 114 1.00 8.58 -1.17
N ALA A 115 0.01 7.88 -0.60
CA ALA A 115 -1.37 8.36 -0.53
C ALA A 115 -1.49 9.65 0.30
N VAL A 116 -0.82 9.73 1.45
CA VAL A 116 -0.77 10.96 2.27
C VAL A 116 -0.13 12.09 1.48
N ARG A 117 0.99 11.85 0.81
CA ARG A 117 1.66 12.85 -0.04
C ARG A 117 0.78 13.31 -1.19
N TYR A 118 0.10 12.39 -1.87
CA TYR A 118 -0.88 12.70 -2.90
C TYR A 118 -1.97 13.66 -2.41
N LEU A 119 -2.60 13.33 -1.29
CA LEU A 119 -3.70 14.14 -0.73
C LEU A 119 -3.22 15.52 -0.28
N SER A 120 -2.01 15.62 0.25
CA SER A 120 -1.39 16.88 0.66
C SER A 120 -1.11 17.80 -0.53
N ILE A 121 -0.55 17.26 -1.63
CA ILE A 121 -0.18 18.06 -2.82
C ILE A 121 -1.41 18.45 -3.64
N TYR A 122 -2.34 17.51 -3.85
CA TYR A 122 -3.49 17.69 -4.75
C TYR A 122 -4.79 18.02 -4.01
N SER A 123 -4.72 18.37 -2.73
CA SER A 123 -5.87 18.80 -1.92
C SER A 123 -7.05 17.81 -1.95
N GLY A 124 -6.74 16.51 -2.03
CA GLY A 124 -7.73 15.45 -2.06
C GLY A 124 -8.46 15.28 -3.41
N ALA A 125 -7.92 15.80 -4.53
CA ALA A 125 -8.53 15.60 -5.84
C ALA A 125 -8.91 14.13 -6.08
N HIS A 126 -10.12 13.88 -6.63
CA HIS A 126 -10.70 12.56 -6.91
C HIS A 126 -11.03 11.67 -5.70
N VAL A 127 -10.56 12.02 -4.49
CA VAL A 127 -10.61 11.16 -3.30
C VAL A 127 -11.50 11.76 -2.23
N SER A 128 -12.45 10.99 -1.73
CA SER A 128 -13.36 11.40 -0.64
C SER A 128 -13.03 10.73 0.71
N LYS A 129 -12.33 9.61 0.69
CA LYS A 129 -11.94 8.86 1.89
C LYS A 129 -10.54 8.29 1.74
N LEU A 130 -9.81 8.18 2.86
CA LEU A 130 -8.48 7.58 2.93
C LEU A 130 -8.50 6.36 3.83
N VAL A 131 -7.82 5.30 3.39
CA VAL A 131 -7.52 4.12 4.23
C VAL A 131 -6.00 3.92 4.26
N LEU A 132 -5.43 3.89 5.45
CA LEU A 132 -4.02 3.66 5.71
C LEU A 132 -3.86 2.29 6.38
N ALA A 133 -3.28 1.33 5.67
CA ALA A 133 -3.10 -0.03 6.15
C ALA A 133 -1.61 -0.32 6.41
N GLY A 134 -1.22 -0.58 7.66
CA GLY A 134 0.18 -0.81 8.02
C GLY A 134 1.12 0.27 7.48
N ALA A 135 0.66 1.53 7.43
CA ALA A 135 1.28 2.60 6.65
C ALA A 135 2.61 3.08 7.25
N ALA A 136 3.58 3.39 6.39
CA ALA A 136 4.87 3.97 6.74
C ALA A 136 4.75 5.49 6.96
N VAL A 137 3.85 5.90 7.85
CA VAL A 137 3.42 7.29 8.09
C VAL A 137 3.43 7.56 9.59
N PRO A 138 3.79 8.75 10.05
CA PRO A 138 4.21 9.92 9.30
C PRO A 138 5.68 9.89 8.85
N LEU A 139 6.48 9.03 9.45
CA LEU A 139 7.92 8.95 9.26
C LEU A 139 8.38 7.52 9.52
N TRP A 140 8.98 6.85 8.51
CA TRP A 140 9.33 5.44 8.65
C TRP A 140 10.60 5.21 9.48
N THR A 141 11.51 6.19 9.51
CA THR A 141 12.73 6.11 10.31
C THR A 141 12.71 7.10 11.45
N ASN A 142 13.37 6.74 12.55
CA ASN A 142 13.43 7.61 13.71
C ASN A 142 14.22 8.92 13.45
N ARG A 143 13.91 9.92 14.27
CA ARG A 143 14.62 11.20 14.38
C ARG A 143 14.75 11.54 15.87
N LYS A 144 15.56 12.53 16.21
CA LYS A 144 15.73 12.98 17.59
C LYS A 144 14.41 13.36 18.26
N ASP A 145 13.50 13.96 17.51
CA ASP A 145 12.17 14.41 17.94
C ASP A 145 11.05 13.41 17.58
N PHE A 146 11.41 12.27 16.97
CA PHE A 146 10.51 11.19 16.58
C PHE A 146 11.20 9.83 16.77
N PRO A 147 11.29 9.30 18.00
CA PRO A 147 12.11 8.12 18.33
C PRO A 147 11.45 6.79 17.97
N TYR A 148 10.52 6.76 17.03
CA TYR A 148 9.78 5.57 16.65
C TYR A 148 10.40 4.88 15.44
N ASN A 149 10.21 3.55 15.40
CA ASN A 149 10.65 2.67 14.32
C ASN A 149 12.18 2.58 14.17
N LEU A 150 12.70 2.22 12.97
CA LEU A 150 14.12 1.87 12.78
C LEU A 150 15.02 3.09 12.52
N ASN A 151 16.33 2.89 12.67
CA ASN A 151 17.33 3.91 12.38
C ASN A 151 17.52 4.10 10.87
N GLN A 152 17.94 5.28 10.44
CA GLN A 152 18.29 5.55 9.04
C GLN A 152 19.42 4.64 8.54
N SER A 153 20.46 4.41 9.35
CA SER A 153 21.56 3.50 9.00
C SER A 153 21.11 2.05 8.73
N SER A 154 20.06 1.58 9.41
CA SER A 154 19.48 0.28 9.11
C SER A 154 18.86 0.23 7.72
N VAL A 155 18.33 1.33 7.20
CA VAL A 155 17.83 1.42 5.83
C VAL A 155 18.98 1.43 4.82
N ASP A 156 20.12 2.06 5.15
CA ASP A 156 21.32 2.02 4.31
C ASP A 156 21.82 0.58 4.15
N ASP A 157 21.79 -0.22 5.21
CA ASP A 157 22.13 -1.64 5.16
C ASP A 157 21.17 -2.43 4.25
N LEU A 158 19.87 -2.11 4.27
CA LEU A 158 18.88 -2.70 3.36
C LEU A 158 19.16 -2.32 1.89
N ILE A 159 19.55 -1.07 1.62
CA ILE A 159 19.92 -0.60 0.28
C ILE A 159 21.15 -1.35 -0.23
N ILE A 160 22.17 -1.51 0.60
CA ILE A 160 23.37 -2.29 0.27
C ILE A 160 22.99 -3.74 -0.04
N LEU A 161 22.17 -4.37 0.82
CA LEU A 161 21.72 -5.74 0.65
C LEU A 161 20.86 -5.93 -0.61
N ASN A 162 20.07 -4.92 -0.99
CA ASN A 162 19.27 -4.94 -2.22
C ASN A 162 20.14 -5.05 -3.49
N TYR A 163 21.34 -4.49 -3.47
CA TYR A 163 22.27 -4.56 -4.61
C TYR A 163 23.23 -5.75 -4.52
N THR A 164 23.57 -6.23 -3.33
CA THR A 164 24.57 -7.27 -3.14
C THR A 164 23.99 -8.68 -3.03
N ASP A 165 22.82 -8.83 -2.38
CA ASP A 165 22.14 -10.12 -2.20
C ASP A 165 20.63 -9.91 -2.00
N ARG A 166 19.95 -9.59 -3.09
CA ARG A 166 18.50 -9.34 -3.09
C ARG A 166 17.65 -10.55 -2.62
N PRO A 167 17.96 -11.81 -2.98
CA PRO A 167 17.27 -12.95 -2.43
C PRO A 167 17.33 -13.03 -0.90
N LYS A 168 18.47 -12.67 -0.30
CA LYS A 168 18.65 -12.59 1.16
C LYS A 168 17.78 -11.48 1.77
N LEU A 169 17.72 -10.32 1.13
CA LEU A 169 16.84 -9.21 1.53
C LEU A 169 15.37 -9.66 1.55
N LEU A 170 14.90 -10.31 0.49
CA LEU A 170 13.51 -10.80 0.41
C LEU A 170 13.22 -11.87 1.48
N ASN A 171 14.17 -12.75 1.76
CA ASN A 171 14.04 -13.73 2.84
C ASN A 171 13.99 -13.06 4.22
N TYR A 172 14.74 -11.98 4.43
CA TYR A 172 14.68 -11.19 5.65
C TYR A 172 13.29 -10.57 5.83
N PHE A 173 12.77 -9.89 4.81
CA PHE A 173 11.42 -9.29 4.86
C PHE A 173 10.33 -10.35 5.07
N ALA A 174 10.40 -11.50 4.42
CA ALA A 174 9.44 -12.58 4.60
C ALA A 174 9.34 -13.07 6.06
N ARG A 175 10.42 -12.97 6.85
CA ARG A 175 10.43 -13.38 8.27
C ARG A 175 9.77 -12.37 9.19
N ILE A 176 9.75 -11.09 8.83
CA ILE A 176 9.23 -10.01 9.67
C ILE A 176 7.91 -9.44 9.13
N PHE A 177 7.45 -9.93 7.97
CA PHE A 177 6.23 -9.44 7.30
C PHE A 177 4.96 -9.82 8.05
N SER A 178 4.95 -10.97 8.71
CA SER A 178 3.84 -11.45 9.52
C SER A 178 4.14 -11.35 11.01
N ALA A 179 3.12 -11.47 11.84
CA ALA A 179 3.25 -11.48 13.30
C ALA A 179 4.24 -12.56 13.77
N THR A 180 4.16 -13.76 13.18
CA THR A 180 5.10 -14.85 13.38
C THR A 180 5.52 -15.44 12.03
N PRO A 181 6.67 -16.15 11.94
CA PRO A 181 7.10 -16.79 10.70
C PRO A 181 6.14 -17.85 10.15
N THR A 182 5.17 -18.28 10.94
CA THR A 182 4.19 -19.33 10.61
C THR A 182 2.75 -18.80 10.47
N SER A 183 2.52 -17.50 10.65
CA SER A 183 1.18 -16.90 10.51
C SER A 183 0.63 -17.03 9.08
N LEU A 184 1.51 -16.98 8.09
CA LEU A 184 1.15 -17.26 6.70
C LEU A 184 1.68 -18.63 6.28
N ASN A 185 0.92 -19.34 5.47
CA ASN A 185 1.42 -20.59 4.91
C ASN A 185 2.57 -20.35 3.91
N LYS A 186 3.40 -21.37 3.71
CA LYS A 186 4.59 -21.30 2.85
C LYS A 186 4.26 -20.92 1.40
N GLY A 187 3.08 -21.32 0.89
CA GLY A 187 2.63 -20.99 -0.47
C GLY A 187 2.46 -19.50 -0.64
N ILE A 188 1.76 -18.83 0.29
CA ILE A 188 1.58 -17.37 0.31
C ILE A 188 2.93 -16.65 0.41
N GLY A 189 3.82 -17.11 1.30
CA GLY A 189 5.15 -16.54 1.43
C GLY A 189 5.97 -16.61 0.13
N ASN A 190 5.92 -17.75 -0.57
CA ASN A 190 6.60 -17.93 -1.86
C ASN A 190 5.98 -17.06 -2.96
N TRP A 191 4.67 -16.92 -2.98
CA TRP A 191 3.95 -16.06 -3.92
C TRP A 191 4.34 -14.57 -3.73
N LEU A 192 4.29 -14.06 -2.51
CA LEU A 192 4.71 -12.68 -2.20
C LEU A 192 6.19 -12.44 -2.56
N LYS A 193 7.06 -13.42 -2.31
CA LYS A 193 8.46 -13.36 -2.72
C LYS A 193 8.61 -13.30 -4.24
N GLY A 194 7.79 -14.04 -4.98
CA GLY A 194 7.74 -14.00 -6.45
C GLY A 194 7.37 -12.60 -6.96
N ILE A 195 6.34 -11.99 -6.37
CA ILE A 195 5.95 -10.60 -6.65
C ILE A 195 7.15 -9.67 -6.39
N GLY A 196 7.79 -9.78 -5.22
CA GLY A 196 8.93 -8.95 -4.85
C GLY A 196 10.13 -9.08 -5.80
N LEU A 197 10.37 -10.26 -6.37
CA LEU A 197 11.45 -10.49 -7.34
C LEU A 197 11.20 -9.78 -8.68
N SER A 198 9.95 -9.50 -9.03
CA SER A 198 9.59 -8.81 -10.29
C SER A 198 9.91 -7.31 -10.26
N ALA A 199 10.09 -6.71 -9.09
CA ALA A 199 10.43 -5.29 -8.96
C ALA A 199 11.87 -5.00 -9.41
N SER A 200 12.15 -3.79 -9.89
CA SER A 200 13.50 -3.34 -10.23
C SER A 200 14.35 -3.14 -8.96
N SER A 201 15.60 -3.63 -8.97
CA SER A 201 16.54 -3.37 -7.86
C SER A 201 16.85 -1.88 -7.71
N TYR A 202 16.92 -1.15 -8.82
CA TYR A 202 17.10 0.29 -8.84
C TYR A 202 15.92 1.01 -8.18
N ALA A 203 14.69 0.72 -8.64
CA ALA A 203 13.47 1.32 -8.08
C ALA A 203 13.32 1.02 -6.58
N THR A 204 13.53 -0.22 -6.18
CA THR A 204 13.41 -0.62 -4.77
C THR A 204 14.42 0.09 -3.87
N ALA A 205 15.67 0.31 -4.33
CA ALA A 205 16.67 1.08 -3.59
C ALA A 205 16.26 2.56 -3.45
N HIS A 206 15.82 3.20 -4.54
CA HIS A 206 15.38 4.59 -4.50
C HIS A 206 14.12 4.81 -3.63
N CYS A 207 13.19 3.85 -3.64
CA CYS A 207 12.06 3.87 -2.72
C CYS A 207 12.48 3.70 -1.25
N LEU A 208 13.53 2.92 -0.95
CA LEU A 208 14.10 2.86 0.41
C LEU A 208 14.69 4.21 0.83
N VAL A 209 15.34 4.94 -0.08
CA VAL A 209 15.81 6.31 0.18
C VAL A 209 14.62 7.22 0.49
N ALA A 210 13.53 7.15 -0.29
CA ALA A 210 12.32 7.94 -0.02
C ALA A 210 11.70 7.59 1.35
N LEU A 211 11.59 6.29 1.68
CA LEU A 211 11.12 5.82 2.99
C LEU A 211 12.02 6.30 4.15
N ARG A 212 13.35 6.31 3.95
CA ARG A 212 14.34 6.74 4.94
C ARG A 212 14.24 8.22 5.24
N ASP A 213 14.07 9.06 4.22
CA ASP A 213 14.32 10.50 4.30
C ASP A 213 13.04 11.36 4.40
N THR A 214 11.90 10.86 3.88
CA THR A 214 10.69 11.69 3.78
C THR A 214 9.96 11.81 5.13
N ASP A 215 9.70 13.03 5.55
CA ASP A 215 8.91 13.39 6.71
C ASP A 215 7.53 13.92 6.24
N LEU A 216 6.47 13.24 6.63
CA LEU A 216 5.09 13.57 6.25
C LEU A 216 4.28 14.18 7.40
N ARG A 217 4.91 14.58 8.50
CA ARG A 217 4.18 15.15 9.64
C ARG A 217 3.39 16.40 9.27
N GLU A 218 3.95 17.25 8.41
CA GLU A 218 3.26 18.43 7.88
C GLU A 218 2.18 18.10 6.84
N ASP A 219 2.28 16.94 6.20
CA ASP A 219 1.27 16.48 5.25
C ASP A 219 0.02 15.99 5.96
N LEU A 220 0.14 15.36 7.15
CA LEU A 220 -0.99 14.81 7.91
C LEU A 220 -2.03 15.89 8.25
N VAL A 221 -1.60 17.07 8.66
CA VAL A 221 -2.53 18.16 9.05
C VAL A 221 -3.35 18.70 7.88
N LYS A 222 -2.94 18.39 6.65
CA LYS A 222 -3.66 18.77 5.42
C LYS A 222 -4.75 17.77 5.05
N ILE A 223 -4.75 16.57 5.63
CA ILE A 223 -5.76 15.53 5.37
C ILE A 223 -7.07 15.94 6.07
N LYS A 224 -8.13 16.18 5.28
CA LYS A 224 -9.42 16.66 5.78
C LYS A 224 -10.54 15.61 5.67
N MET A 225 -10.38 14.63 4.75
CA MET A 225 -11.36 13.59 4.54
C MET A 225 -11.39 12.59 5.70
N ALA A 226 -12.48 11.85 5.81
CA ALA A 226 -12.58 10.72 6.72
C ALA A 226 -11.46 9.73 6.44
N THR A 227 -10.74 9.32 7.48
CA THR A 227 -9.59 8.43 7.38
C THR A 227 -9.75 7.21 8.29
N LEU A 228 -9.58 6.02 7.73
CA LEU A 228 -9.48 4.76 8.45
C LEU A 228 -8.01 4.34 8.51
N ILE A 229 -7.52 4.10 9.72
CA ILE A 229 -6.18 3.55 9.96
C ILE A 229 -6.33 2.13 10.44
N MET A 230 -5.80 1.16 9.71
CA MET A 230 -5.77 -0.26 10.06
C MET A 230 -4.33 -0.70 10.27
N HIS A 231 -4.00 -1.24 11.44
CA HIS A 231 -2.61 -1.56 11.75
C HIS A 231 -2.46 -2.78 12.65
N GLY A 232 -1.49 -3.64 12.30
CA GLY A 232 -1.17 -4.82 13.09
C GLY A 232 -0.41 -4.47 14.38
N LYS A 233 -0.85 -4.97 15.51
CA LYS A 233 -0.18 -4.77 16.81
C LYS A 233 1.21 -5.40 16.88
N LYS A 234 1.42 -6.46 16.07
CA LYS A 234 2.68 -7.23 16.02
C LYS A 234 3.53 -6.85 14.81
N ASP A 235 3.26 -5.69 14.17
CA ASP A 235 4.00 -5.21 13.01
C ASP A 235 5.45 -4.86 13.38
N LYS A 236 6.41 -5.52 12.68
CA LYS A 236 7.85 -5.37 12.89
C LYS A 236 8.51 -4.51 11.81
N ILE A 237 7.74 -4.06 10.81
CA ILE A 237 8.21 -3.22 9.70
C ILE A 237 7.79 -1.77 9.93
N CYS A 238 6.50 -1.56 10.22
CA CYS A 238 5.94 -0.29 10.63
C CYS A 238 5.41 -0.46 12.05
N SER A 239 6.11 0.01 13.07
CA SER A 239 5.68 -0.18 14.46
C SER A 239 4.27 0.39 14.69
N PHE A 240 3.51 -0.19 15.60
CA PHE A 240 2.16 0.28 15.94
C PHE A 240 2.15 1.74 16.42
N ASP A 241 3.29 2.23 16.96
CA ASP A 241 3.45 3.64 17.33
C ASP A 241 3.25 4.58 16.13
N LEU A 242 3.64 4.16 14.92
CA LEU A 242 3.39 4.96 13.71
C LEU A 242 1.89 5.17 13.47
N ALA A 243 1.06 4.14 13.71
CA ALA A 243 -0.39 4.27 13.62
C ALA A 243 -0.96 5.22 14.68
N LEU A 244 -0.44 5.17 15.90
CA LEU A 244 -0.83 6.11 16.98
C LEU A 244 -0.47 7.55 16.60
N GLN A 245 0.74 7.80 16.10
CA GLN A 245 1.19 9.11 15.65
C GLN A 245 0.39 9.62 14.45
N THR A 246 0.06 8.72 13.50
CA THR A 246 -0.79 9.05 12.34
C THR A 246 -2.20 9.43 12.78
N ASN A 247 -2.79 8.67 13.70
CA ASN A 247 -4.13 8.96 14.24
C ASN A 247 -4.17 10.28 15.01
N ALA A 248 -3.12 10.61 15.74
CA ALA A 248 -2.99 11.90 16.42
C ALA A 248 -2.81 13.07 15.44
N GLY A 249 -2.19 12.82 14.28
CA GLY A 249 -1.89 13.84 13.26
C GLY A 249 -3.06 14.14 12.29
N ILE A 250 -4.03 13.25 12.14
CA ILE A 250 -5.18 13.41 11.23
C ILE A 250 -6.46 13.61 12.05
N ALA A 251 -7.02 14.80 12.02
CA ALA A 251 -8.15 15.18 12.88
C ALA A 251 -9.42 14.33 12.67
N ASN A 252 -9.70 13.89 11.43
CA ASN A 252 -10.86 13.06 11.10
C ASN A 252 -10.46 11.61 10.82
N SER A 253 -9.78 10.99 11.78
CA SER A 253 -9.32 9.61 11.66
C SER A 253 -9.88 8.69 12.75
N GLN A 254 -10.01 7.41 12.40
CA GLN A 254 -10.29 6.32 13.33
C GLN A 254 -9.24 5.24 13.18
N LEU A 255 -8.76 4.70 14.29
CA LEU A 255 -7.76 3.62 14.33
C LEU A 255 -8.43 2.30 14.70
N VAL A 256 -8.23 1.29 13.86
CA VAL A 256 -8.62 -0.10 14.10
C VAL A 256 -7.36 -0.94 14.24
N ALA A 257 -7.15 -1.46 15.44
CA ALA A 257 -6.03 -2.35 15.72
C ALA A 257 -6.33 -3.80 15.29
N PHE A 258 -5.35 -4.44 14.68
CA PHE A 258 -5.35 -5.85 14.32
C PHE A 258 -4.46 -6.58 15.31
N GLU A 259 -5.08 -7.15 16.34
CA GLU A 259 -4.40 -7.62 17.56
C GLU A 259 -3.45 -8.79 17.28
N GLU A 260 -3.79 -9.65 16.32
CA GLU A 260 -3.03 -10.85 16.00
C GLU A 260 -2.10 -10.69 14.80
N SER A 261 -2.22 -9.61 14.04
CA SER A 261 -1.48 -9.39 12.79
C SER A 261 -0.16 -8.65 12.97
N GLY A 262 0.79 -8.99 12.09
CA GLY A 262 1.98 -8.21 11.77
C GLY A 262 1.71 -7.19 10.67
N HIS A 263 2.72 -7.01 9.78
CA HIS A 263 2.60 -6.10 8.64
C HIS A 263 1.60 -6.59 7.60
N SER A 264 1.42 -7.92 7.47
CA SER A 264 0.51 -8.56 6.52
C SER A 264 -0.94 -8.67 6.99
N LEU A 265 -1.47 -7.68 7.73
CA LEU A 265 -2.82 -7.69 8.31
C LEU A 265 -3.93 -8.03 7.29
N PHE A 266 -3.76 -7.65 6.02
CA PHE A 266 -4.69 -7.94 4.92
C PHE A 266 -4.74 -9.44 4.51
N LEU A 267 -3.78 -10.24 4.99
CA LEU A 267 -3.71 -11.69 4.81
C LEU A 267 -3.94 -12.45 6.12
N GLU A 268 -3.39 -11.94 7.24
CA GLU A 268 -3.45 -12.61 8.54
C GLU A 268 -4.85 -12.54 9.17
N GLU A 269 -5.52 -11.40 9.06
CA GLU A 269 -6.91 -11.18 9.50
C GLU A 269 -7.74 -10.66 8.32
N SER A 270 -7.73 -11.38 7.17
CA SER A 270 -8.27 -10.88 5.91
C SER A 270 -9.78 -10.60 5.93
N GLU A 271 -10.58 -11.42 6.63
CA GLU A 271 -12.03 -11.17 6.80
C GLU A 271 -12.26 -9.83 7.51
N LYS A 272 -11.61 -9.63 8.66
CA LYS A 272 -11.70 -8.37 9.40
C LYS A 272 -11.23 -7.17 8.58
N PHE A 273 -10.14 -7.34 7.81
CA PHE A 273 -9.63 -6.29 6.94
C PHE A 273 -10.66 -5.88 5.88
N ASN A 274 -11.24 -6.87 5.21
CA ASN A 274 -12.26 -6.65 4.18
C ASN A 274 -13.53 -6.04 4.76
N ASP A 275 -14.02 -6.53 5.89
CA ASP A 275 -15.21 -6.03 6.57
C ASP A 275 -15.07 -4.56 7.00
N GLU A 276 -13.94 -4.19 7.61
CA GLU A 276 -13.69 -2.80 8.03
C GLU A 276 -13.54 -1.87 6.81
N LEU A 277 -12.88 -2.33 5.74
CA LEU A 277 -12.76 -1.57 4.50
C LEU A 277 -14.13 -1.38 3.84
N ILE A 278 -14.93 -2.43 3.66
CA ILE A 278 -16.26 -2.39 3.06
C ILE A 278 -17.19 -1.47 3.86
N LYS A 279 -17.23 -1.63 5.17
CA LYS A 279 -18.02 -0.82 6.08
C LYS A 279 -17.66 0.67 6.01
N PHE A 280 -16.37 0.97 5.95
CA PHE A 280 -15.89 2.35 5.83
C PHE A 280 -16.16 2.93 4.45
N ALA A 281 -15.93 2.17 3.39
CA ALA A 281 -16.15 2.59 2.01
C ALA A 281 -17.63 2.82 1.70
N GLY A 282 -18.52 2.00 2.24
CA GLY A 282 -19.96 2.05 1.99
C GLY A 282 -20.72 3.17 2.72
N LYS A 283 -20.13 3.78 3.74
CA LYS A 283 -20.70 4.95 4.43
C LYS A 283 -20.51 6.21 3.58
#